data_b07d067ab20624a8a0c71f47f1c4c4ea
#
_entry.id   b07d067ab20624a8a0c71f47f1c4c4ea
#
_cell.length_a   1.000
_cell.length_b   1.000
_cell.length_c   1.000
_cell.angle_alpha   90.00
_cell.angle_beta   90.00
_cell.angle_gamma   90.00
#
_symmetry.space_group_name_H-M   'P 1'
#
loop_
_entity.id
_entity.type
_entity.pdbx_description
1 polymer ?
#
loop_
_entity_poly.entity_id
_entity_poly.type
_entity_poly.pdbx_seq_one_letter_code
_entity_poly.pdbx_strand_id
1 'polypeptide(L)'
;MIETIAQPSIDAFTPDAWDRLFPHELEDHAYLRAIEHAGIPGFRYLYFAVCEGDRLLATVPAFATDYRLDTTVQGGLRRATDALAKVFPRLLRIPMLSLGSPVTERCRVGFAPDSTPEQHAAWLDAILAHMGTVAAKEKLGMLAVKDAPQDEPGWQQVCPHRGLRALPGLPGATLGIPWHDLDGYFESLGASTRKDLRRKWRAGAALKIEWRTDLAGVAGDVQRLYRETLAHAELSFEELTPTYFENVLRGMPGRAFCVTYSEDERLVAFNLVLRDSERLLDKFLGMDYAAMDRYNLYHVSWLENIRFCIEQGIGTYESGQGLHGEKHRLGSTLHANALWYRHRNRLVDGVFAHLEKLASLDRFDGDPEFRPPVRQA
;
A
#
# COMPACT_ATOMS: atom_id res chain seq x y z
N MET A 1 -21.51 -26.09 -7.70
CA MET A 1 -20.13 -26.64 -7.63
C MET A 1 -19.23 -25.45 -7.32
N ILE A 2 -18.36 -25.61 -6.31
CA ILE A 2 -17.38 -24.55 -5.96
C ILE A 2 -16.18 -24.68 -6.89
N GLU A 3 -15.80 -23.58 -7.52
CA GLU A 3 -14.64 -23.48 -8.40
C GLU A 3 -13.77 -22.27 -8.04
N THR A 4 -12.49 -22.33 -8.40
CA THR A 4 -11.56 -21.21 -8.26
C THR A 4 -11.12 -20.74 -9.64
N ILE A 5 -11.30 -19.45 -9.90
CA ILE A 5 -11.01 -18.82 -11.18
C ILE A 5 -9.99 -17.69 -11.04
N ALA A 6 -9.38 -17.32 -12.16
CA ALA A 6 -8.55 -16.13 -12.27
C ALA A 6 -9.01 -15.31 -13.49
N GLN A 7 -9.39 -14.07 -13.27
CA GLN A 7 -9.83 -13.15 -14.33
C GLN A 7 -8.75 -12.12 -14.63
N PRO A 8 -8.56 -11.72 -15.88
CA PRO A 8 -7.51 -10.77 -16.29
C PRO A 8 -7.92 -9.31 -16.06
N SER A 9 -9.16 -9.05 -15.68
CA SER A 9 -9.69 -7.70 -15.46
C SER A 9 -10.73 -7.69 -14.35
N ILE A 10 -10.77 -6.60 -13.57
CA ILE A 10 -11.80 -6.31 -12.56
C ILE A 10 -13.18 -6.16 -13.21
N ASP A 11 -13.22 -5.72 -14.47
CA ASP A 11 -14.47 -5.57 -15.24
C ASP A 11 -15.20 -6.91 -15.48
N ALA A 12 -14.57 -8.05 -15.18
CA ALA A 12 -15.22 -9.37 -15.17
C ALA A 12 -16.20 -9.54 -13.99
N PHE A 13 -16.15 -8.67 -13.00
CA PHE A 13 -17.01 -8.68 -11.82
C PHE A 13 -17.85 -7.41 -11.79
N THR A 14 -19.11 -7.52 -11.35
CA THR A 14 -19.90 -6.31 -11.10
C THR A 14 -19.46 -5.63 -9.81
N PRO A 15 -19.52 -4.29 -9.72
CA PRO A 15 -19.19 -3.58 -8.49
C PRO A 15 -19.93 -4.13 -7.27
N ASP A 16 -21.24 -4.33 -7.36
CA ASP A 16 -22.05 -4.84 -6.25
C ASP A 16 -21.62 -6.25 -5.78
N ALA A 17 -21.25 -7.14 -6.72
CA ALA A 17 -20.80 -8.48 -6.38
C ALA A 17 -19.42 -8.47 -5.69
N TRP A 18 -18.53 -7.60 -6.16
CA TRP A 18 -17.20 -7.43 -5.58
C TRP A 18 -17.27 -6.75 -4.21
N ASP A 19 -17.87 -5.55 -4.14
CA ASP A 19 -17.86 -4.70 -2.95
C ASP A 19 -18.61 -5.32 -1.76
N ARG A 20 -19.60 -6.19 -2.04
CA ARG A 20 -20.27 -6.97 -0.98
C ARG A 20 -19.31 -7.85 -0.18
N LEU A 21 -18.18 -8.30 -0.77
CA LEU A 21 -17.19 -9.11 -0.08
C LEU A 21 -16.18 -8.26 0.70
N PHE A 22 -16.16 -6.95 0.45
CA PHE A 22 -15.26 -5.98 1.07
C PHE A 22 -16.03 -4.87 1.78
N PRO A 23 -16.84 -5.20 2.82
CA PRO A 23 -17.60 -4.18 3.50
C PRO A 23 -16.68 -3.11 4.08
N HIS A 24 -17.01 -1.85 3.83
CA HIS A 24 -16.25 -0.68 4.31
C HIS A 24 -14.84 -0.55 3.72
N GLU A 25 -14.51 -1.20 2.59
CA GLU A 25 -13.20 -1.03 1.97
C GLU A 25 -13.18 0.21 1.06
N LEU A 26 -12.19 1.11 1.28
CA LEU A 26 -12.01 2.30 0.44
C LEU A 26 -11.36 1.96 -0.91
N GLU A 27 -10.50 0.95 -0.92
CA GLU A 27 -9.84 0.45 -2.12
C GLU A 27 -10.68 -0.64 -2.79
N ASP A 28 -11.94 -0.29 -3.09
CA ASP A 28 -13.00 -1.13 -3.64
C ASP A 28 -12.88 -1.37 -5.15
N HIS A 29 -13.93 -1.91 -5.77
CA HIS A 29 -13.99 -2.16 -7.20
C HIS A 29 -13.67 -0.92 -8.04
N ALA A 30 -14.20 0.24 -7.68
CA ALA A 30 -13.98 1.48 -8.41
C ALA A 30 -12.50 1.92 -8.35
N TYR A 31 -11.87 1.78 -7.20
CA TYR A 31 -10.44 2.07 -7.03
C TYR A 31 -9.57 1.08 -7.81
N LEU A 32 -9.83 -0.23 -7.71
CA LEU A 32 -9.09 -1.25 -8.45
C LEU A 32 -9.21 -1.05 -9.97
N ARG A 33 -10.41 -0.66 -10.44
CA ARG A 33 -10.65 -0.33 -11.83
C ARG A 33 -9.86 0.91 -12.28
N ALA A 34 -9.79 1.92 -11.44
CA ALA A 34 -8.99 3.12 -11.71
C ALA A 34 -7.50 2.80 -11.86
N ILE A 35 -6.95 1.92 -11.02
CA ILE A 35 -5.57 1.42 -11.10
C ILE A 35 -5.34 0.64 -12.40
N GLU A 36 -6.19 -0.35 -12.68
CA GLU A 36 -6.03 -1.22 -13.85
C GLU A 36 -6.03 -0.40 -15.15
N HIS A 37 -6.94 0.57 -15.26
CA HIS A 37 -7.04 1.42 -16.44
C HIS A 37 -6.06 2.61 -16.47
N ALA A 38 -5.22 2.74 -15.45
CA ALA A 38 -4.21 3.80 -15.39
C ALA A 38 -2.98 3.53 -16.27
N GLY A 39 -2.81 2.31 -16.77
CA GLY A 39 -1.66 1.95 -17.59
C GLY A 39 -0.33 2.04 -16.83
N ILE A 40 -0.31 1.68 -15.55
CA ILE A 40 0.90 1.65 -14.72
C ILE A 40 1.89 0.64 -15.32
N PRO A 41 3.10 1.06 -15.73
CA PRO A 41 4.00 0.20 -16.47
C PRO A 41 4.56 -0.94 -15.60
N GLY A 42 4.79 -2.10 -16.22
CA GLY A 42 5.42 -3.24 -15.57
C GLY A 42 4.48 -4.17 -14.81
N PHE A 43 3.19 -3.87 -14.77
CA PHE A 43 2.20 -4.68 -14.07
C PHE A 43 1.12 -5.20 -15.03
N ARG A 44 0.74 -6.47 -14.84
CA ARG A 44 -0.42 -7.08 -15.45
C ARG A 44 -1.34 -7.56 -14.33
N TYR A 45 -2.55 -7.09 -14.32
CA TYR A 45 -3.52 -7.35 -13.26
C TYR A 45 -4.21 -8.70 -13.45
N LEU A 46 -4.58 -9.32 -12.33
CA LEU A 46 -5.39 -10.52 -12.24
C LEU A 46 -6.28 -10.41 -10.98
N TYR A 47 -7.37 -11.16 -11.01
CA TYR A 47 -8.31 -11.21 -9.88
C TYR A 47 -8.68 -12.66 -9.66
N PHE A 48 -8.30 -13.21 -8.50
CA PHE A 48 -8.66 -14.56 -8.11
C PHE A 48 -9.99 -14.54 -7.39
N ALA A 49 -10.84 -15.52 -7.69
CA ALA A 49 -12.12 -15.67 -7.04
C ALA A 49 -12.46 -17.14 -6.80
N VAL A 50 -13.15 -17.40 -5.70
CA VAL A 50 -13.85 -18.67 -5.42
C VAL A 50 -15.32 -18.39 -5.63
N CYS A 51 -15.94 -19.22 -6.48
CA CYS A 51 -17.33 -19.04 -6.91
C CYS A 51 -18.15 -20.31 -6.65
N GLU A 52 -19.45 -20.14 -6.39
CA GLU A 52 -20.44 -21.20 -6.45
C GLU A 52 -21.54 -20.79 -7.46
N GLY A 53 -21.42 -21.32 -8.68
CA GLY A 53 -22.18 -20.78 -9.84
C GLY A 53 -21.81 -19.30 -10.04
N ASP A 54 -22.82 -18.42 -10.10
CA ASP A 54 -22.61 -16.97 -10.27
C ASP A 54 -22.32 -16.23 -8.96
N ARG A 55 -22.34 -16.92 -7.80
CA ARG A 55 -22.11 -16.32 -6.51
C ARG A 55 -20.62 -16.27 -6.18
N LEU A 56 -20.09 -15.08 -5.91
CA LEU A 56 -18.75 -14.90 -5.34
C LEU A 56 -18.74 -15.28 -3.87
N LEU A 57 -17.81 -16.14 -3.46
CA LEU A 57 -17.59 -16.59 -2.09
C LEU A 57 -16.34 -15.95 -1.47
N ALA A 58 -15.26 -15.85 -2.24
CA ALA A 58 -14.05 -15.12 -1.86
C ALA A 58 -13.39 -14.52 -3.08
N THR A 59 -12.67 -13.41 -2.90
CA THR A 59 -11.91 -12.78 -3.97
C THR A 59 -10.71 -12.01 -3.45
N VAL A 60 -9.67 -11.87 -4.28
CA VAL A 60 -8.47 -11.11 -3.96
C VAL A 60 -7.85 -10.56 -5.26
N PRO A 61 -7.45 -9.27 -5.29
CA PRO A 61 -6.67 -8.74 -6.39
C PRO A 61 -5.28 -9.36 -6.44
N ALA A 62 -4.70 -9.42 -7.63
CA ALA A 62 -3.37 -9.93 -7.87
C ALA A 62 -2.72 -9.21 -9.04
N PHE A 63 -1.40 -9.34 -9.15
CA PHE A 63 -0.65 -8.81 -10.28
C PHE A 63 0.53 -9.71 -10.63
N ALA A 64 0.89 -9.71 -11.92
CA ALA A 64 2.15 -10.28 -12.37
C ALA A 64 3.10 -9.14 -12.78
N THR A 65 4.38 -9.30 -12.45
CA THR A 65 5.44 -8.32 -12.77
C THR A 65 6.79 -9.03 -12.89
N ASP A 66 7.74 -8.38 -13.56
CA ASP A 66 9.15 -8.76 -13.50
C ASP A 66 9.81 -8.07 -12.30
N TYR A 67 9.76 -8.76 -11.14
CA TYR A 67 10.28 -8.22 -9.89
C TYR A 67 11.80 -8.05 -9.94
N ARG A 68 12.28 -6.88 -9.55
CA ARG A 68 13.70 -6.58 -9.46
C ARG A 68 14.20 -6.80 -8.04
N LEU A 69 15.13 -7.76 -7.87
CA LEU A 69 15.71 -8.07 -6.56
C LEU A 69 16.54 -6.93 -5.96
N ASP A 70 17.09 -6.06 -6.80
CA ASP A 70 17.88 -4.91 -6.37
C ASP A 70 17.05 -3.80 -5.68
N THR A 71 15.73 -3.81 -5.83
CA THR A 71 14.84 -2.85 -5.16
C THR A 71 14.65 -3.10 -3.66
N THR A 72 14.96 -4.31 -3.18
CA THR A 72 14.75 -4.71 -1.77
C THR A 72 16.02 -4.78 -0.96
N VAL A 73 17.19 -4.63 -1.58
CA VAL A 73 18.49 -4.78 -0.91
C VAL A 73 19.02 -3.42 -0.48
N GLN A 74 19.19 -3.24 0.83
CA GLN A 74 19.79 -2.04 1.42
C GLN A 74 21.23 -2.32 1.91
N GLY A 75 22.02 -1.26 2.10
CA GLY A 75 23.36 -1.36 2.68
C GLY A 75 24.46 -1.85 1.73
N GLY A 76 25.45 -2.54 2.26
CA GLY A 76 26.65 -2.98 1.50
C GLY A 76 26.36 -3.95 0.35
N LEU A 77 25.30 -4.75 0.49
CA LEU A 77 24.85 -5.68 -0.56
C LEU A 77 24.30 -4.96 -1.81
N ARG A 78 23.78 -3.72 -1.67
CA ARG A 78 23.30 -2.89 -2.78
C ARG A 78 24.39 -2.63 -3.82
N ARG A 79 25.61 -2.34 -3.40
CA ARG A 79 26.74 -2.13 -4.34
C ARG A 79 27.08 -3.38 -5.14
N ALA A 80 26.99 -4.56 -4.51
CA ALA A 80 27.24 -5.84 -5.16
C ALA A 80 26.10 -6.18 -6.14
N THR A 81 24.84 -5.94 -5.77
CA THR A 81 23.67 -6.14 -6.65
C THR A 81 23.66 -5.14 -7.80
N ASP A 82 24.02 -3.88 -7.59
CA ASP A 82 24.14 -2.85 -8.64
C ASP A 82 25.26 -3.21 -9.65
N ALA A 83 26.39 -3.75 -9.18
CA ALA A 83 27.45 -4.23 -10.07
C ALA A 83 27.01 -5.46 -10.86
N LEU A 84 26.29 -6.39 -10.24
CA LEU A 84 25.74 -7.58 -10.89
C LEU A 84 24.62 -7.21 -11.89
N ALA A 85 23.80 -6.21 -11.56
CA ALA A 85 22.74 -5.70 -12.42
C ALA A 85 23.28 -5.12 -13.73
N LYS A 86 24.45 -4.46 -13.69
CA LYS A 86 25.10 -3.90 -14.88
C LYS A 86 25.63 -4.97 -15.83
N VAL A 87 26.07 -6.12 -15.29
CA VAL A 87 26.66 -7.21 -16.08
C VAL A 87 25.63 -8.25 -16.49
N PHE A 88 24.67 -8.56 -15.62
CA PHE A 88 23.63 -9.58 -15.83
C PHE A 88 22.22 -9.08 -15.44
N PRO A 89 21.65 -8.10 -16.15
CA PRO A 89 20.36 -7.47 -15.78
C PRO A 89 19.19 -8.45 -15.75
N ARG A 90 19.27 -9.56 -16.48
CA ARG A 90 18.24 -10.61 -16.50
C ARG A 90 18.29 -11.53 -15.27
N LEU A 91 19.42 -11.62 -14.58
CA LEU A 91 19.57 -12.51 -13.41
C LEU A 91 18.87 -11.94 -12.18
N LEU A 92 18.66 -10.63 -12.14
CA LEU A 92 18.03 -9.91 -11.03
C LEU A 92 16.53 -9.66 -11.27
N ARG A 93 15.98 -10.09 -12.41
CA ARG A 93 14.54 -10.00 -12.68
C ARG A 93 13.90 -11.37 -12.51
N ILE A 94 12.94 -11.45 -11.62
CA ILE A 94 12.20 -12.68 -11.35
C ILE A 94 10.75 -12.45 -11.75
N PRO A 95 10.25 -13.14 -12.80
CA PRO A 95 8.84 -13.13 -13.11
C PRO A 95 8.04 -13.62 -11.91
N MET A 96 7.19 -12.75 -11.36
CA MET A 96 6.47 -12.96 -10.11
C MET A 96 4.97 -12.83 -10.33
N LEU A 97 4.20 -13.66 -9.64
CA LEU A 97 2.77 -13.50 -9.42
C LEU A 97 2.55 -13.22 -7.94
N SER A 98 1.91 -12.10 -7.62
CA SER A 98 1.62 -11.70 -6.25
C SER A 98 0.12 -11.50 -6.04
N LEU A 99 -0.41 -11.97 -4.91
CA LEU A 99 -1.67 -11.47 -4.38
C LEU A 99 -1.46 -10.06 -3.80
N GLY A 100 -2.52 -9.26 -3.81
CA GLY A 100 -2.52 -7.84 -3.48
C GLY A 100 -2.51 -6.96 -4.73
N SER A 101 -2.26 -5.68 -4.55
CA SER A 101 -2.15 -4.71 -5.66
C SER A 101 -0.80 -3.98 -5.61
N PRO A 102 -0.26 -3.51 -6.74
CA PRO A 102 0.97 -2.70 -6.72
C PRO A 102 0.81 -1.43 -5.88
N VAL A 103 -0.39 -0.84 -5.86
CA VAL A 103 -0.68 0.50 -5.34
C VAL A 103 -1.41 0.49 -4.00
N THR A 104 -1.87 -0.67 -3.52
CA THR A 104 -2.47 -0.80 -2.19
C THR A 104 -1.43 -1.18 -1.15
N GLU A 105 -1.66 -0.81 0.10
CA GLU A 105 -0.74 -1.06 1.21
C GLU A 105 -1.18 -2.23 2.12
N ARG A 106 -2.30 -2.87 1.77
CA ARG A 106 -2.83 -4.06 2.46
C ARG A 106 -3.38 -5.05 1.45
N CYS A 107 -2.97 -6.30 1.56
CA CYS A 107 -3.57 -7.39 0.80
C CYS A 107 -4.85 -7.84 1.49
N ARG A 108 -5.98 -7.29 1.08
CA ARG A 108 -7.30 -7.69 1.57
C ARG A 108 -7.86 -8.85 0.77
N VAL A 109 -8.44 -9.82 1.46
CA VAL A 109 -9.26 -10.88 0.86
C VAL A 109 -10.71 -10.60 1.21
N GLY A 110 -11.55 -10.49 0.19
CA GLY A 110 -13.00 -10.39 0.38
C GLY A 110 -13.60 -11.75 0.61
N PHE A 111 -14.53 -11.84 1.57
CA PHE A 111 -15.26 -13.07 1.87
C PHE A 111 -16.78 -12.82 1.92
N ALA A 112 -17.55 -13.82 1.55
CA ALA A 112 -19.01 -13.75 1.67
C ALA A 112 -19.41 -13.46 3.13
N PRO A 113 -20.32 -12.48 3.37
CA PRO A 113 -20.63 -12.03 4.74
C PRO A 113 -21.18 -13.12 5.68
N ASP A 114 -21.77 -14.17 5.13
CA ASP A 114 -22.37 -15.31 5.84
C ASP A 114 -21.42 -16.50 6.02
N SER A 115 -20.10 -16.30 5.73
CA SER A 115 -19.10 -17.36 5.79
C SER A 115 -18.39 -17.47 7.14
N THR A 116 -17.86 -18.67 7.41
CA THR A 116 -17.14 -18.98 8.66
C THR A 116 -15.62 -18.84 8.49
N PRO A 117 -14.85 -18.68 9.58
CA PRO A 117 -13.39 -18.65 9.53
C PRO A 117 -12.77 -19.89 8.86
N GLU A 118 -13.38 -21.07 9.03
CA GLU A 118 -12.92 -22.32 8.40
C GLU A 118 -13.11 -22.26 6.89
N GLN A 119 -14.21 -21.68 6.41
CA GLN A 119 -14.45 -21.44 4.99
C GLN A 119 -13.46 -20.44 4.44
N HIS A 120 -13.16 -19.36 5.16
CA HIS A 120 -12.14 -18.37 4.77
C HIS A 120 -10.77 -19.05 4.52
N ALA A 121 -10.32 -19.87 5.47
CA ALA A 121 -9.07 -20.61 5.33
C ALA A 121 -9.08 -21.57 4.12
N ALA A 122 -10.19 -22.30 3.92
CA ALA A 122 -10.33 -23.22 2.79
C ALA A 122 -10.33 -22.48 1.44
N TRP A 123 -11.03 -21.34 1.32
CA TRP A 123 -11.07 -20.56 0.09
C TRP A 123 -9.73 -19.86 -0.19
N LEU A 124 -9.06 -19.34 0.83
CA LEU A 124 -7.72 -18.78 0.70
C LEU A 124 -6.72 -19.85 0.25
N ASP A 125 -6.81 -21.05 0.81
CA ASP A 125 -5.99 -22.19 0.39
C ASP A 125 -6.24 -22.58 -1.08
N ALA A 126 -7.50 -22.59 -1.53
CA ALA A 126 -7.88 -22.84 -2.93
C ALA A 126 -7.34 -21.75 -3.86
N ILE A 127 -7.40 -20.45 -3.45
CA ILE A 127 -6.82 -19.34 -4.20
C ILE A 127 -5.31 -19.52 -4.36
N LEU A 128 -4.57 -19.80 -3.28
CA LEU A 128 -3.12 -20.00 -3.33
C LEU A 128 -2.73 -21.23 -4.17
N ALA A 129 -3.53 -22.30 -4.14
CA ALA A 129 -3.35 -23.47 -5.02
C ALA A 129 -3.51 -23.09 -6.50
N HIS A 130 -4.59 -22.36 -6.83
CA HIS A 130 -4.88 -21.94 -8.19
C HIS A 130 -3.84 -20.94 -8.72
N MET A 131 -3.40 -20.02 -7.87
CA MET A 131 -2.29 -19.10 -8.13
C MET A 131 -1.02 -19.86 -8.54
N GLY A 132 -0.70 -20.95 -7.83
CA GLY A 132 0.40 -21.85 -8.21
C GLY A 132 0.24 -22.49 -9.59
N THR A 133 -0.99 -22.85 -9.95
CA THR A 133 -1.32 -23.40 -11.28
C THR A 133 -1.16 -22.37 -12.39
N VAL A 134 -1.67 -21.14 -12.16
CA VAL A 134 -1.53 -20.02 -13.11
C VAL A 134 -0.06 -19.67 -13.31
N ALA A 135 0.71 -19.55 -12.23
CA ALA A 135 2.14 -19.26 -12.29
C ALA A 135 2.94 -20.35 -13.01
N ALA A 136 2.51 -21.63 -12.88
CA ALA A 136 3.12 -22.73 -13.62
C ALA A 136 2.89 -22.61 -15.12
N LYS A 137 1.64 -22.37 -15.51
CA LYS A 137 1.24 -22.21 -16.91
C LYS A 137 1.96 -21.04 -17.57
N GLU A 138 2.11 -19.94 -16.86
CA GLU A 138 2.73 -18.70 -17.37
C GLU A 138 4.25 -18.64 -17.13
N LYS A 139 4.86 -19.68 -16.55
CA LYS A 139 6.30 -19.77 -16.27
C LYS A 139 6.81 -18.68 -15.32
N LEU A 140 5.95 -18.15 -14.43
CA LEU A 140 6.34 -17.20 -13.40
C LEU A 140 7.11 -17.94 -12.31
N GLY A 141 8.29 -17.42 -11.95
CA GLY A 141 9.23 -18.10 -11.04
C GLY A 141 8.88 -17.94 -9.57
N MET A 142 8.32 -16.80 -9.17
CA MET A 142 8.02 -16.47 -7.78
C MET A 142 6.52 -16.33 -7.55
N LEU A 143 6.08 -16.84 -6.40
CA LEU A 143 4.77 -16.57 -5.82
C LEU A 143 4.95 -15.66 -4.61
N ALA A 144 4.10 -14.64 -4.47
CA ALA A 144 4.14 -13.73 -3.34
C ALA A 144 2.74 -13.31 -2.86
N VAL A 145 2.66 -12.81 -1.63
CA VAL A 145 1.53 -12.03 -1.12
C VAL A 145 2.11 -10.74 -0.58
N LYS A 146 1.79 -9.62 -1.25
CA LYS A 146 2.32 -8.31 -0.90
C LYS A 146 1.47 -7.69 0.21
N ASP A 147 2.11 -7.20 1.26
CA ASP A 147 1.47 -6.45 2.36
C ASP A 147 0.31 -7.20 3.04
N ALA A 148 0.51 -8.49 3.32
CA ALA A 148 -0.44 -9.30 4.09
C ALA A 148 -0.50 -8.80 5.54
N PRO A 149 -1.68 -8.37 6.05
CA PRO A 149 -1.81 -7.93 7.44
C PRO A 149 -1.50 -9.06 8.42
N GLN A 150 -0.69 -8.78 9.44
CA GLN A 150 -0.34 -9.79 10.43
C GLN A 150 -1.45 -10.04 11.45
N ASP A 151 -2.40 -9.14 11.57
CA ASP A 151 -3.61 -9.27 12.38
C ASP A 151 -4.72 -10.12 11.72
N GLU A 152 -4.53 -10.51 10.46
CA GLU A 152 -5.42 -11.43 9.73
C GLU A 152 -4.90 -12.88 9.82
N PRO A 153 -5.49 -13.75 10.67
CA PRO A 153 -4.94 -15.08 10.97
C PRO A 153 -4.94 -16.02 9.76
N GLY A 154 -5.77 -15.77 8.75
CA GLY A 154 -5.83 -16.61 7.54
C GLY A 154 -4.48 -16.72 6.81
N TRP A 155 -3.72 -15.64 6.72
CA TRP A 155 -2.41 -15.65 6.08
C TRP A 155 -1.40 -16.51 6.84
N GLN A 156 -1.39 -16.37 8.19
CA GLN A 156 -0.50 -17.11 9.09
C GLN A 156 -0.80 -18.62 9.05
N GLN A 157 -2.07 -18.97 8.88
CA GLN A 157 -2.52 -20.36 8.83
C GLN A 157 -2.21 -21.00 7.46
N VAL A 158 -2.50 -20.32 6.36
CA VAL A 158 -2.53 -20.95 5.03
C VAL A 158 -1.20 -20.84 4.30
N CYS A 159 -0.51 -19.69 4.36
CA CYS A 159 0.73 -19.47 3.61
C CYS A 159 1.83 -20.49 3.91
N PRO A 160 2.12 -20.83 5.20
CA PRO A 160 3.14 -21.85 5.52
C PRO A 160 2.80 -23.24 4.97
N HIS A 161 1.52 -23.66 4.99
CA HIS A 161 1.08 -24.93 4.42
C HIS A 161 1.31 -25.03 2.93
N ARG A 162 1.30 -23.87 2.23
CA ARG A 162 1.64 -23.76 0.82
C ARG A 162 3.14 -23.53 0.56
N GLY A 163 3.96 -23.59 1.63
CA GLY A 163 5.41 -23.44 1.57
C GLY A 163 5.89 -22.02 1.32
N LEU A 164 5.04 -20.99 1.52
CA LEU A 164 5.48 -19.60 1.52
C LEU A 164 6.17 -19.26 2.85
N ARG A 165 7.17 -18.37 2.78
CA ARG A 165 7.88 -17.82 3.93
C ARG A 165 7.52 -16.34 4.08
N ALA A 166 7.50 -15.87 5.33
CA ALA A 166 7.22 -14.48 5.65
C ALA A 166 8.50 -13.65 5.80
N LEU A 167 8.51 -12.47 5.20
CA LEU A 167 9.41 -11.38 5.51
C LEU A 167 8.62 -10.25 6.17
N PRO A 168 9.18 -9.52 7.14
CA PRO A 168 8.56 -8.30 7.63
C PRO A 168 8.36 -7.30 6.49
N GLY A 169 7.13 -6.81 6.32
CA GLY A 169 6.77 -5.72 5.42
C GLY A 169 6.83 -4.37 6.12
N LEU A 170 6.62 -3.29 5.37
CA LEU A 170 6.45 -1.96 5.96
C LEU A 170 5.11 -1.90 6.71
N PRO A 171 5.09 -1.40 7.97
CA PRO A 171 3.84 -1.28 8.70
C PRO A 171 2.95 -0.19 8.12
N GLY A 172 1.65 -0.44 8.12
CA GLY A 172 0.64 0.61 7.94
C GLY A 172 0.48 1.42 9.23
N ALA A 173 0.02 2.67 9.13
CA ALA A 173 -0.17 3.55 10.27
C ALA A 173 -1.58 4.12 10.31
N THR A 174 -2.25 4.00 11.47
CA THR A 174 -3.58 4.57 11.72
C THR A 174 -3.56 5.49 12.92
N LEU A 175 -4.34 6.58 12.83
CA LEU A 175 -4.54 7.52 13.91
C LEU A 175 -6.05 7.65 14.20
N GLY A 176 -6.46 7.30 15.41
CA GLY A 176 -7.83 7.60 15.88
C GLY A 176 -8.02 9.10 16.07
N ILE A 177 -9.19 9.62 15.68
CA ILE A 177 -9.52 11.06 15.74
C ILE A 177 -10.66 11.28 16.76
N PRO A 178 -10.36 11.25 18.07
CA PRO A 178 -11.37 11.51 19.10
C PRO A 178 -11.53 12.99 19.46
N TRP A 179 -10.77 13.88 18.84
CA TRP A 179 -10.70 15.32 19.19
C TRP A 179 -11.78 16.11 18.46
N HIS A 180 -12.18 17.23 19.08
CA HIS A 180 -13.16 18.17 18.52
C HIS A 180 -12.49 19.30 17.69
N ASP A 181 -11.19 19.51 17.89
CA ASP A 181 -10.38 20.49 17.17
C ASP A 181 -8.90 20.08 17.14
N LEU A 182 -8.09 20.83 16.39
CA LEU A 182 -6.65 20.62 16.31
C LEU A 182 -5.93 20.89 17.65
N ASP A 183 -6.45 21.76 18.49
CA ASP A 183 -5.84 22.02 19.80
C ASP A 183 -5.94 20.79 20.69
N GLY A 184 -7.07 20.09 20.70
CA GLY A 184 -7.22 18.80 21.37
C GLY A 184 -6.22 17.75 20.87
N TYR A 185 -5.98 17.69 19.56
CA TYR A 185 -4.92 16.84 19.01
C TYR A 185 -3.54 17.26 19.50
N PHE A 186 -3.20 18.54 19.42
CA PHE A 186 -1.90 19.01 19.91
C PHE A 186 -1.69 18.70 21.39
N GLU A 187 -2.73 18.80 22.22
CA GLU A 187 -2.67 18.54 23.67
C GLU A 187 -2.44 17.06 24.01
N SER A 188 -2.85 16.13 23.12
CA SER A 188 -2.58 14.70 23.28
C SER A 188 -1.12 14.32 23.08
N LEU A 189 -0.31 15.20 22.48
CA LEU A 189 1.08 14.95 22.16
C LEU A 189 2.03 15.42 23.28
N GLY A 190 3.20 14.81 23.37
CA GLY A 190 4.27 15.24 24.24
C GLY A 190 4.66 16.71 24.00
N ALA A 191 5.07 17.43 25.04
CA ALA A 191 5.30 18.88 25.02
C ALA A 191 6.24 19.35 23.89
N SER A 192 7.31 18.60 23.62
CA SER A 192 8.28 18.91 22.54
C SER A 192 7.64 18.79 21.16
N THR A 193 6.96 17.65 20.90
CA THR A 193 6.26 17.38 19.64
C THR A 193 5.18 18.41 19.39
N ARG A 194 4.36 18.70 20.40
CA ARG A 194 3.30 19.72 20.34
C ARG A 194 3.83 21.09 19.96
N LYS A 195 4.91 21.54 20.62
CA LYS A 195 5.55 22.84 20.33
C LYS A 195 6.06 22.89 18.89
N ASP A 196 6.72 21.83 18.43
CA ASP A 196 7.25 21.72 17.06
C ASP A 196 6.13 21.72 16.01
N LEU A 197 5.08 20.92 16.21
CA LEU A 197 3.95 20.86 15.26
C LEU A 197 3.18 22.18 15.19
N ARG A 198 2.93 22.86 16.31
CA ARG A 198 2.30 24.19 16.29
C ARG A 198 3.14 25.21 15.52
N ARG A 199 4.46 25.13 15.61
CA ARG A 199 5.37 25.98 14.82
C ARG A 199 5.27 25.67 13.33
N LYS A 200 5.27 24.37 12.98
CA LYS A 200 5.17 23.91 11.59
C LYS A 200 3.83 24.27 10.96
N TRP A 201 2.73 24.11 11.71
CA TRP A 201 1.40 24.52 11.26
C TRP A 201 1.32 26.02 10.92
N ARG A 202 1.90 26.86 11.78
CA ARG A 202 1.95 28.31 11.51
C ARG A 202 2.79 28.64 10.26
N ALA A 203 3.86 27.91 10.00
CA ALA A 203 4.66 28.11 8.79
C ALA A 203 3.85 27.82 7.50
N GLY A 204 2.91 26.89 7.57
CA GLY A 204 1.98 26.59 6.48
C GLY A 204 0.82 27.56 6.29
N ALA A 205 0.62 28.54 7.23
CA ALA A 205 -0.54 29.43 7.19
C ALA A 205 -0.59 30.36 5.95
N ALA A 206 0.52 30.53 5.24
CA ALA A 206 0.58 31.29 3.99
C ALA A 206 0.13 30.48 2.77
N LEU A 207 -0.05 29.17 2.91
CA LEU A 207 -0.46 28.30 1.81
C LEU A 207 -1.98 28.38 1.60
N LYS A 208 -2.39 28.50 0.36
CA LYS A 208 -3.78 28.29 -0.04
C LYS A 208 -4.00 26.77 -0.17
N ILE A 209 -4.96 26.24 0.58
CA ILE A 209 -5.30 24.81 0.59
C ILE A 209 -6.66 24.63 -0.06
N GLU A 210 -6.76 23.73 -1.05
CA GLU A 210 -8.01 23.45 -1.76
C GLU A 210 -8.23 21.94 -1.89
N TRP A 211 -9.44 21.48 -1.55
CA TRP A 211 -9.89 20.10 -1.74
C TRP A 211 -10.59 19.99 -3.09
N ARG A 212 -9.95 19.35 -4.05
CA ARG A 212 -10.37 19.27 -5.44
C ARG A 212 -10.88 17.87 -5.77
N THR A 213 -11.88 17.80 -6.63
CA THR A 213 -12.45 16.56 -7.17
C THR A 213 -11.94 16.25 -8.59
N ASP A 214 -11.11 17.13 -9.13
CA ASP A 214 -10.46 16.98 -10.44
C ASP A 214 -9.09 17.66 -10.46
N LEU A 215 -8.35 17.48 -11.56
CA LEU A 215 -7.03 18.07 -11.76
C LEU A 215 -7.04 19.21 -12.80
N ALA A 216 -8.22 19.79 -13.09
CA ALA A 216 -8.31 20.87 -14.08
C ALA A 216 -7.39 22.05 -13.72
N GLY A 217 -6.52 22.42 -14.64
CA GLY A 217 -5.55 23.50 -14.46
C GLY A 217 -4.30 23.16 -13.61
N VAL A 218 -4.25 21.98 -12.95
CA VAL A 218 -3.13 21.61 -12.06
C VAL A 218 -2.47 20.26 -12.41
N ALA A 219 -2.98 19.52 -13.40
CA ALA A 219 -2.51 18.18 -13.74
C ALA A 219 -0.98 18.11 -14.03
N GLY A 220 -0.45 19.11 -14.72
CA GLY A 220 0.99 19.21 -15.01
C GLY A 220 1.84 19.42 -13.75
N ASP A 221 1.37 20.23 -12.80
CA ASP A 221 2.05 20.47 -11.53
C ASP A 221 1.98 19.22 -10.63
N VAL A 222 0.84 18.55 -10.55
CA VAL A 222 0.69 17.28 -9.82
C VAL A 222 1.70 16.25 -10.34
N GLN A 223 1.82 16.11 -11.67
CA GLN A 223 2.79 15.19 -12.27
C GLN A 223 4.25 15.60 -11.99
N ARG A 224 4.56 16.90 -12.00
CA ARG A 224 5.88 17.42 -11.66
C ARG A 224 6.23 17.07 -10.22
N LEU A 225 5.36 17.39 -9.26
CA LEU A 225 5.56 17.13 -7.84
C LEU A 225 5.65 15.63 -7.52
N TYR A 226 4.84 14.81 -8.20
CA TYR A 226 4.93 13.36 -8.11
C TYR A 226 6.33 12.86 -8.50
N ARG A 227 6.83 13.27 -9.68
CA ARG A 227 8.17 12.87 -10.15
C ARG A 227 9.28 13.36 -9.23
N GLU A 228 9.14 14.54 -8.66
CA GLU A 228 10.09 15.08 -7.70
C GLU A 228 10.15 14.23 -6.43
N THR A 229 8.98 13.86 -5.88
CA THR A 229 8.92 12.96 -4.72
C THR A 229 9.47 11.57 -5.05
N LEU A 230 9.14 11.01 -6.22
CA LEU A 230 9.66 9.73 -6.67
C LEU A 230 11.20 9.74 -6.79
N ALA A 231 11.79 10.84 -7.28
CA ALA A 231 13.24 10.98 -7.40
C ALA A 231 13.97 10.99 -6.05
N HIS A 232 13.28 11.35 -4.96
CA HIS A 232 13.80 11.34 -3.61
C HIS A 232 13.42 10.06 -2.82
N ALA A 233 12.58 9.21 -3.39
CA ALA A 233 12.20 7.96 -2.74
C ALA A 233 13.39 6.97 -2.73
N GLU A 234 13.67 6.38 -1.57
CA GLU A 234 14.71 5.34 -1.44
C GLU A 234 14.31 4.04 -2.16
N LEU A 235 13.02 3.74 -2.19
CA LEU A 235 12.43 2.57 -2.82
C LEU A 235 11.24 3.02 -3.66
N SER A 236 11.16 2.52 -4.88
CA SER A 236 10.00 2.70 -5.75
C SER A 236 9.62 1.33 -6.32
N PHE A 237 8.43 0.88 -6.01
CA PHE A 237 7.90 -0.38 -6.53
C PHE A 237 7.13 -0.16 -7.84
N GLU A 238 6.36 0.92 -7.91
CA GLU A 238 5.58 1.35 -9.07
C GLU A 238 5.89 2.80 -9.45
N GLU A 239 5.60 3.15 -10.69
CA GLU A 239 5.59 4.53 -11.18
C GLU A 239 4.18 4.87 -11.65
N LEU A 240 3.49 5.73 -10.87
CA LEU A 240 2.13 6.14 -11.16
C LEU A 240 2.08 7.05 -12.39
N THR A 241 1.09 6.82 -13.23
CA THR A 241 0.86 7.64 -14.43
C THR A 241 -0.03 8.86 -14.10
N PRO A 242 -0.02 9.93 -14.90
CA PRO A 242 -1.00 11.02 -14.77
C PRO A 242 -2.44 10.49 -14.79
N THR A 243 -2.70 9.50 -15.63
CA THR A 243 -4.01 8.84 -15.77
C THR A 243 -4.47 8.16 -14.47
N TYR A 244 -3.54 7.69 -13.62
CA TYR A 244 -3.91 7.13 -12.31
C TYR A 244 -4.65 8.16 -11.46
N PHE A 245 -4.08 9.34 -11.27
CA PHE A 245 -4.69 10.40 -10.45
C PHE A 245 -6.04 10.84 -11.00
N GLU A 246 -6.14 11.01 -12.32
CA GLU A 246 -7.39 11.38 -12.99
C GLU A 246 -8.45 10.29 -12.87
N ASN A 247 -8.09 9.01 -13.05
CA ASN A 247 -9.01 7.89 -12.97
C ASN A 247 -9.56 7.71 -11.56
N VAL A 248 -8.72 7.84 -10.53
CA VAL A 248 -9.14 7.75 -9.13
C VAL A 248 -10.16 8.85 -8.81
N LEU A 249 -9.86 10.10 -9.12
CA LEU A 249 -10.77 11.22 -8.85
C LEU A 249 -12.10 11.07 -9.60
N ARG A 250 -12.06 10.68 -10.88
CA ARG A 250 -13.26 10.50 -11.71
C ARG A 250 -14.07 9.24 -11.34
N GLY A 251 -13.38 8.16 -10.98
CA GLY A 251 -14.00 6.87 -10.64
C GLY A 251 -14.64 6.84 -9.25
N MET A 252 -14.22 7.74 -8.34
CA MET A 252 -14.66 7.75 -6.95
C MET A 252 -15.23 9.13 -6.54
N PRO A 253 -16.29 9.61 -7.19
CA PRO A 253 -16.87 10.93 -6.92
C PRO A 253 -17.35 11.03 -5.46
N GLY A 254 -16.97 12.12 -4.77
CA GLY A 254 -17.30 12.36 -3.36
C GLY A 254 -16.49 11.52 -2.37
N ARG A 255 -15.65 10.58 -2.85
CA ARG A 255 -14.80 9.72 -2.03
C ARG A 255 -13.30 9.90 -2.27
N ALA A 256 -12.90 10.43 -3.42
CA ALA A 256 -11.51 10.75 -3.74
C ALA A 256 -11.34 12.26 -3.88
N PHE A 257 -10.24 12.79 -3.31
CA PHE A 257 -9.89 14.21 -3.39
C PHE A 257 -8.39 14.37 -3.65
N CYS A 258 -8.05 15.39 -4.44
CA CYS A 258 -6.69 15.92 -4.54
C CYS A 258 -6.63 17.21 -3.70
N VAL A 259 -5.97 17.14 -2.55
CA VAL A 259 -5.74 18.33 -1.72
C VAL A 259 -4.53 19.05 -2.27
N THR A 260 -4.67 20.29 -2.66
CA THR A 260 -3.59 21.10 -3.25
C THR A 260 -3.14 22.19 -2.28
N TYR A 261 -1.84 22.42 -2.26
CA TYR A 261 -1.17 23.43 -1.41
C TYR A 261 -0.41 24.38 -2.31
N SER A 262 -0.81 25.64 -2.34
CA SER A 262 -0.22 26.64 -3.23
C SER A 262 0.37 27.83 -2.45
N GLU A 263 1.57 28.27 -2.86
CA GLU A 263 2.15 29.56 -2.52
C GLU A 263 1.83 30.51 -3.66
N ASP A 264 1.03 31.53 -3.39
CA ASP A 264 0.42 32.37 -4.43
C ASP A 264 -0.33 31.50 -5.46
N GLU A 265 0.10 31.50 -6.73
CA GLU A 265 -0.47 30.67 -7.78
C GLU A 265 0.36 29.37 -8.08
N ARG A 266 1.49 29.20 -7.39
CA ARG A 266 2.38 28.05 -7.60
C ARG A 266 2.00 26.87 -6.70
N LEU A 267 1.69 25.73 -7.30
CA LEU A 267 1.48 24.50 -6.56
C LEU A 267 2.81 23.98 -5.97
N VAL A 268 2.87 23.83 -4.65
CA VAL A 268 4.06 23.36 -3.90
C VAL A 268 3.87 21.98 -3.28
N ALA A 269 2.64 21.54 -3.09
CA ALA A 269 2.34 20.15 -2.73
C ALA A 269 0.95 19.75 -3.19
N PHE A 270 0.72 18.45 -3.32
CA PHE A 270 -0.61 17.85 -3.43
C PHE A 270 -0.68 16.57 -2.63
N ASN A 271 -1.87 16.22 -2.18
CA ASN A 271 -2.13 14.98 -1.47
C ASN A 271 -3.37 14.31 -2.06
N LEU A 272 -3.22 13.08 -2.57
CA LEU A 272 -4.35 12.26 -3.00
C LEU A 272 -4.88 11.48 -1.81
N VAL A 273 -6.15 11.65 -1.50
CA VAL A 273 -6.82 10.99 -0.37
C VAL A 273 -8.11 10.32 -0.82
N LEU A 274 -8.45 9.21 -0.15
CA LEU A 274 -9.75 8.56 -0.24
C LEU A 274 -10.48 8.68 1.08
N ARG A 275 -11.82 8.74 1.05
CA ARG A 275 -12.63 8.81 2.28
C ARG A 275 -13.92 8.03 2.18
N ASP A 276 -14.42 7.62 3.34
CA ASP A 276 -15.83 7.29 3.61
C ASP A 276 -16.34 8.12 4.81
N SER A 277 -17.41 7.69 5.46
CA SER A 277 -17.93 8.34 6.68
C SER A 277 -17.09 8.08 7.92
N GLU A 278 -16.23 7.08 7.93
CA GLU A 278 -15.50 6.61 9.11
C GLU A 278 -13.98 6.82 9.00
N ARG A 279 -13.46 6.85 7.75
CA ARG A 279 -12.00 6.86 7.49
C ARG A 279 -11.60 7.85 6.42
N LEU A 280 -10.40 8.39 6.58
CA LEU A 280 -9.62 9.09 5.57
C LEU A 280 -8.34 8.27 5.30
N LEU A 281 -8.11 7.85 4.06
CA LEU A 281 -6.93 7.13 3.63
C LEU A 281 -6.04 8.05 2.77
N ASP A 282 -4.81 8.29 3.23
CA ASP A 282 -3.79 9.05 2.51
C ASP A 282 -3.07 8.13 1.51
N LYS A 283 -3.22 8.43 0.22
CA LYS A 283 -2.66 7.57 -0.84
C LYS A 283 -1.31 8.05 -1.35
N PHE A 284 -1.16 9.35 -1.52
CA PHE A 284 0.08 9.88 -2.08
C PHE A 284 0.25 11.37 -1.79
N LEU A 285 1.40 11.74 -1.25
CA LEU A 285 1.82 13.12 -1.04
C LEU A 285 2.98 13.45 -1.98
N GLY A 286 2.74 14.37 -2.93
CA GLY A 286 3.78 14.95 -3.78
C GLY A 286 4.19 16.33 -3.29
N MET A 287 5.50 16.62 -3.25
CA MET A 287 6.02 17.87 -2.69
C MET A 287 7.13 18.46 -3.55
N ASP A 288 7.20 19.79 -3.57
CA ASP A 288 8.37 20.55 -3.99
C ASP A 288 9.41 20.55 -2.85
N TYR A 289 10.51 19.82 -3.04
CA TYR A 289 11.54 19.68 -2.01
C TYR A 289 12.29 20.99 -1.72
N ALA A 290 12.31 21.94 -2.64
CA ALA A 290 12.86 23.27 -2.38
C ALA A 290 11.96 24.11 -1.44
N ALA A 291 10.64 23.85 -1.45
CA ALA A 291 9.67 24.50 -0.57
C ALA A 291 9.38 23.71 0.71
N MET A 292 9.77 22.42 0.75
CA MET A 292 9.41 21.47 1.81
C MET A 292 9.76 21.99 3.20
N ASP A 293 10.99 22.43 3.42
CA ASP A 293 11.45 22.90 4.74
C ASP A 293 10.85 24.24 5.13
N ARG A 294 10.67 25.15 4.15
CA ARG A 294 10.11 26.48 4.37
C ARG A 294 8.69 26.41 4.94
N TYR A 295 7.85 25.54 4.38
CA TYR A 295 6.45 25.40 4.76
C TYR A 295 6.17 24.16 5.62
N ASN A 296 7.15 23.28 5.82
CA ASN A 296 7.00 21.99 6.49
C ASN A 296 5.86 21.14 5.87
N LEU A 297 5.87 21.03 4.53
CA LEU A 297 4.77 20.52 3.71
C LEU A 297 4.21 19.17 4.20
N TYR A 298 5.08 18.23 4.58
CA TYR A 298 4.65 16.95 5.15
C TYR A 298 3.77 17.11 6.38
N HIS A 299 4.19 17.95 7.34
CA HIS A 299 3.44 18.14 8.59
C HIS A 299 2.19 19.00 8.40
N VAL A 300 2.22 19.92 7.47
CA VAL A 300 1.04 20.73 7.11
C VAL A 300 -0.02 19.84 6.45
N SER A 301 0.36 18.98 5.53
CA SER A 301 -0.56 18.00 4.92
C SER A 301 -1.13 17.04 5.97
N TRP A 302 -0.29 16.54 6.89
CA TRP A 302 -0.73 15.73 8.02
C TRP A 302 -1.79 16.41 8.88
N LEU A 303 -1.54 17.65 9.28
CA LEU A 303 -2.45 18.45 10.12
C LEU A 303 -3.73 18.84 9.38
N GLU A 304 -3.64 19.12 8.08
CA GLU A 304 -4.81 19.38 7.24
C GLU A 304 -5.72 18.15 7.13
N ASN A 305 -5.15 16.95 6.97
CA ASN A 305 -5.91 15.71 6.95
C ASN A 305 -6.62 15.47 8.30
N ILE A 306 -5.94 15.71 9.43
CA ILE A 306 -6.55 15.62 10.76
C ILE A 306 -7.67 16.67 10.92
N ARG A 307 -7.43 17.92 10.52
CA ARG A 307 -8.44 19.01 10.56
C ARG A 307 -9.69 18.61 9.77
N PHE A 308 -9.48 18.09 8.58
CA PHE A 308 -10.59 17.61 7.73
C PHE A 308 -11.35 16.44 8.40
N CYS A 309 -10.65 15.46 8.97
CA CYS A 309 -11.31 14.37 9.71
C CYS A 309 -12.19 14.92 10.84
N ILE A 310 -11.67 15.86 11.64
CA ILE A 310 -12.42 16.47 12.73
C ILE A 310 -13.67 17.20 12.20
N GLU A 311 -13.52 18.04 11.16
CA GLU A 311 -14.62 18.83 10.57
C GLU A 311 -15.70 17.95 9.94
N GLN A 312 -15.33 16.78 9.41
CA GLN A 312 -16.25 15.84 8.76
C GLN A 312 -16.77 14.74 9.70
N GLY A 313 -16.32 14.69 10.97
CA GLY A 313 -16.68 13.66 11.91
C GLY A 313 -16.10 12.28 11.58
N ILE A 314 -14.97 12.24 10.85
CA ILE A 314 -14.26 11.01 10.47
C ILE A 314 -13.41 10.54 11.66
N GLY A 315 -13.64 9.31 12.12
CA GLY A 315 -13.02 8.76 13.33
C GLY A 315 -11.61 8.22 13.16
N THR A 316 -11.14 7.96 11.93
CA THR A 316 -9.84 7.33 11.67
C THR A 316 -9.13 7.97 10.50
N TYR A 317 -7.84 8.26 10.67
CA TYR A 317 -6.92 8.67 9.61
C TYR A 317 -5.91 7.55 9.37
N GLU A 318 -5.91 6.98 8.17
CA GLU A 318 -4.94 5.98 7.69
C GLU A 318 -3.90 6.70 6.84
N SER A 319 -2.66 6.74 7.30
CA SER A 319 -1.62 7.55 6.67
C SER A 319 -0.63 6.74 5.83
N GLY A 320 -0.95 5.48 5.60
CA GLY A 320 -0.16 4.61 4.76
C GLY A 320 1.17 4.14 5.36
N GLN A 321 2.02 3.60 4.50
CA GLN A 321 3.37 3.11 4.84
C GLN A 321 4.42 4.24 4.76
N GLY A 322 5.64 3.95 5.18
CA GLY A 322 6.75 4.93 5.21
C GLY A 322 6.71 5.89 6.40
N LEU A 323 7.87 6.47 6.73
CA LEU A 323 8.05 7.40 7.85
C LEU A 323 7.41 6.92 9.16
N HIS A 324 7.40 5.60 9.42
CA HIS A 324 6.69 4.98 10.54
C HIS A 324 7.12 5.55 11.90
N GLY A 325 8.41 5.83 12.12
CA GLY A 325 8.90 6.47 13.35
C GLY A 325 8.31 7.86 13.58
N GLU A 326 8.18 8.68 12.52
CA GLU A 326 7.54 9.99 12.61
C GLU A 326 6.02 9.85 12.86
N LYS A 327 5.35 8.94 12.16
CA LYS A 327 3.92 8.68 12.37
C LYS A 327 3.61 8.19 13.78
N HIS A 328 4.47 7.30 14.32
CA HIS A 328 4.36 6.88 15.72
C HIS A 328 4.55 8.06 16.69
N ARG A 329 5.56 8.91 16.46
CA ARG A 329 5.78 10.15 17.25
C ARG A 329 4.58 11.10 17.19
N LEU A 330 3.83 11.09 16.09
CA LEU A 330 2.61 11.87 15.87
C LEU A 330 1.35 11.19 16.42
N GLY A 331 1.47 10.06 17.12
CA GLY A 331 0.39 9.37 17.82
C GLY A 331 -0.27 8.23 17.07
N SER A 332 0.26 7.86 15.89
CA SER A 332 -0.29 6.71 15.14
C SER A 332 0.05 5.39 15.79
N THR A 333 -0.88 4.45 15.67
CA THR A 333 -0.66 3.01 15.90
C THR A 333 -0.13 2.39 14.62
N LEU A 334 0.90 1.57 14.76
CA LEU A 334 1.51 0.84 13.64
C LEU A 334 0.94 -0.58 13.55
N HIS A 335 0.55 -0.99 12.35
CA HIS A 335 0.02 -2.31 12.04
C HIS A 335 1.00 -3.08 11.18
N ALA A 336 1.50 -4.19 11.70
CA ALA A 336 2.50 -4.99 11.03
C ALA A 336 1.95 -5.68 9.78
N ASN A 337 2.70 -5.59 8.68
CA ASN A 337 2.45 -6.34 7.45
C ASN A 337 3.55 -7.39 7.23
N ALA A 338 3.27 -8.37 6.40
CA ALA A 338 4.22 -9.38 5.95
C ALA A 338 4.22 -9.48 4.42
N LEU A 339 5.39 -9.67 3.86
CA LEU A 339 5.56 -10.17 2.51
C LEU A 339 5.72 -11.68 2.58
N TRP A 340 4.73 -12.43 2.09
CA TRP A 340 4.88 -13.87 1.94
C TRP A 340 5.43 -14.17 0.55
N TYR A 341 6.39 -15.11 0.47
CA TYR A 341 6.98 -15.47 -0.82
C TYR A 341 7.45 -16.93 -0.87
N ARG A 342 7.55 -17.47 -2.07
CA ARG A 342 8.17 -18.75 -2.40
C ARG A 342 8.63 -18.75 -3.85
N HIS A 343 9.84 -19.20 -4.10
CA HIS A 343 10.27 -19.48 -5.47
C HIS A 343 9.90 -20.90 -5.88
N ARG A 344 9.38 -21.11 -7.09
CA ARG A 344 8.91 -22.41 -7.57
C ARG A 344 10.04 -23.42 -7.80
N ASN A 345 11.24 -22.95 -8.16
CA ASN A 345 12.42 -23.80 -8.20
C ASN A 345 13.01 -23.90 -6.79
N ARG A 346 13.05 -25.14 -6.25
CA ARG A 346 13.49 -25.43 -4.88
C ARG A 346 14.94 -25.01 -4.59
N LEU A 347 15.85 -25.09 -5.59
CA LEU A 347 17.25 -24.67 -5.42
C LEU A 347 17.35 -23.15 -5.24
N VAL A 348 16.67 -22.40 -6.10
CA VAL A 348 16.58 -20.93 -6.01
C VAL A 348 15.88 -20.53 -4.72
N ASP A 349 14.81 -21.23 -4.34
CA ASP A 349 14.10 -21.03 -3.09
C ASP A 349 15.00 -21.20 -1.85
N GLY A 350 15.86 -22.21 -1.88
CA GLY A 350 16.86 -22.43 -0.84
C GLY A 350 17.91 -21.32 -0.74
N VAL A 351 18.32 -20.74 -1.88
CA VAL A 351 19.22 -19.57 -1.90
C VAL A 351 18.55 -18.36 -1.26
N PHE A 352 17.27 -18.07 -1.59
CA PHE A 352 16.54 -16.97 -0.94
C PHE A 352 16.39 -17.17 0.56
N ALA A 353 16.09 -18.39 1.01
CA ALA A 353 16.01 -18.70 2.44
C ALA A 353 17.34 -18.48 3.17
N HIS A 354 18.47 -18.68 2.50
CA HIS A 354 19.79 -18.41 3.06
C HIS A 354 20.09 -16.92 3.12
N LEU A 355 19.80 -16.19 2.04
CA LEU A 355 19.97 -14.73 1.99
C LEU A 355 19.08 -14.01 3.01
N GLU A 356 17.85 -14.50 3.24
CA GLU A 356 16.96 -14.00 4.29
C GLU A 356 17.60 -14.09 5.67
N LYS A 357 18.21 -15.23 6.00
CA LYS A 357 18.90 -15.43 7.29
C LYS A 357 20.07 -14.45 7.47
N LEU A 358 20.82 -14.18 6.41
CA LEU A 358 21.93 -13.21 6.45
C LEU A 358 21.42 -11.78 6.60
N ALA A 359 20.37 -11.40 5.85
CA ALA A 359 19.78 -10.06 5.93
C ALA A 359 19.05 -9.79 7.25
N SER A 360 18.52 -10.82 7.91
CA SER A 360 17.88 -10.68 9.22
C SER A 360 18.91 -10.44 10.33
N LEU A 361 20.14 -10.91 10.20
CA LEU A 361 21.21 -10.64 11.15
C LEU A 361 21.66 -9.17 11.13
N ASP A 362 21.65 -8.54 9.94
CA ASP A 362 22.04 -7.12 9.79
C ASP A 362 20.92 -6.14 10.23
N ARG A 363 19.64 -6.57 10.24
CA ARG A 363 18.49 -5.71 10.61
C ARG A 363 18.27 -5.61 12.13
N PHE A 364 18.82 -6.51 12.93
CA PHE A 364 18.61 -6.56 14.38
C PHE A 364 19.35 -5.46 15.16
N ASP A 365 20.29 -4.76 14.56
CA ASP A 365 21.07 -3.72 15.25
C ASP A 365 20.42 -2.31 15.25
N GLY A 366 19.24 -2.11 14.65
CA GLY A 366 18.70 -0.76 14.41
C GLY A 366 17.36 -0.38 15.06
N ASP A 367 16.47 -1.32 15.41
CA ASP A 367 15.16 -0.95 16.00
C ASP A 367 14.61 -2.02 16.98
N PRO A 368 14.62 -1.74 18.29
CA PRO A 368 14.22 -2.72 19.33
C PRO A 368 12.71 -3.04 19.37
N GLU A 369 11.84 -2.29 18.68
CA GLU A 369 10.38 -2.48 18.74
C GLU A 369 9.83 -3.41 17.64
N PHE A 370 10.61 -3.74 16.62
CA PHE A 370 10.15 -4.57 15.53
C PHE A 370 10.69 -6.00 15.63
N ARG A 371 10.11 -6.82 16.51
CA ARG A 371 10.42 -8.27 16.58
C ARG A 371 9.48 -9.04 15.65
N PRO A 372 10.03 -9.86 14.73
CA PRO A 372 9.18 -10.81 13.97
C PRO A 372 8.54 -11.81 14.94
N PRO A 373 7.34 -12.34 14.59
CA PRO A 373 6.69 -13.34 15.44
C PRO A 373 7.62 -14.54 15.65
N VAL A 374 7.85 -14.87 16.94
CA VAL A 374 8.67 -16.02 17.34
C VAL A 374 7.97 -17.28 16.80
N ARG A 375 8.68 -18.08 16.00
CA ARG A 375 8.25 -19.43 15.63
C ARG A 375 7.97 -20.20 16.94
N GLN A 376 6.72 -20.53 17.19
CA GLN A 376 6.43 -21.61 18.14
C GLN A 376 6.90 -22.92 17.47
N ALA A 377 7.81 -23.61 18.15
CA ALA A 377 8.41 -24.90 17.75
C ALA A 377 7.38 -26.02 17.77
#